data_b8fba9a8c1a3dbfea645348f638be4c2
#
_entry.id   b8fba9a8c1a3dbfea645348f638be4c2
#
_cell.length_a   1.000
_cell.length_b   1.000
_cell.length_c   1.000
_cell.angle_alpha   90.00
_cell.angle_beta   90.00
_cell.angle_gamma   90.00
#
_symmetry.space_group_name_H-M   'P 1'
#
loop_
_entity.id
_entity.type
_entity.pdbx_description
1 polymer ?
#
loop_
_entity_poly.entity_id
_entity_poly.type
_entity_poly.pdbx_seq_one_letter_code
_entity_poly.pdbx_strand_id
1 'polypeptide(L)'
;EAEIFEPYDAPALAEIPAEFKLDASNNALPVDFGDVCINYDKSYFAEKGLAVPANFEDLLAPEYNGLLVVENPATSSPGLAFLMATIAHFGEDGYLSYWLGLRDNGVVVADGWETAYYTNFSASSGRGPQPMVVSYGSSPAAEVIFAETALDDAPTASILGPETCFRQIEFVGILTGTENRALAEAFIDFMLSTEFQEDL
;
A
#
# COMPACT_ATOMS: atom_id res chain seq x y z
N GLU A 1 -14.09 -25.11 -4.67
CA GLU A 1 -12.93 -24.19 -4.54
C GLU A 1 -11.73 -25.05 -4.19
N ALA A 2 -10.59 -24.81 -4.83
CA ALA A 2 -9.38 -25.52 -4.47
C ALA A 2 -8.88 -25.01 -3.11
N GLU A 3 -8.69 -25.88 -2.15
CA GLU A 3 -8.00 -25.55 -0.90
C GLU A 3 -6.52 -25.33 -1.21
N ILE A 4 -6.11 -24.06 -1.30
CA ILE A 4 -4.75 -23.67 -1.67
C ILE A 4 -3.81 -23.78 -0.48
N PHE A 5 -4.32 -23.56 0.74
CA PHE A 5 -3.55 -23.54 1.97
C PHE A 5 -4.00 -24.62 2.95
N GLU A 6 -3.08 -25.06 3.78
CA GLU A 6 -3.31 -25.95 4.93
C GLU A 6 -3.26 -25.15 6.23
N PRO A 7 -4.13 -25.48 7.21
CA PRO A 7 -4.14 -24.75 8.47
C PRO A 7 -2.87 -24.98 9.29
N TYR A 8 -2.42 -23.95 9.99
CA TYR A 8 -1.33 -24.00 10.94
C TYR A 8 -1.61 -23.16 12.17
N ASP A 9 -1.59 -23.80 13.34
CA ASP A 9 -1.76 -23.15 14.65
C ASP A 9 -0.40 -22.70 15.19
N ALA A 10 0.19 -21.65 14.61
CA ALA A 10 1.45 -21.11 15.06
C ALA A 10 1.37 -20.66 16.53
N PRO A 11 2.35 -20.99 17.39
CA PRO A 11 2.31 -20.63 18.82
C PRO A 11 2.17 -19.13 19.07
N ALA A 12 2.81 -18.30 18.23
CA ALA A 12 2.77 -16.84 18.34
C ALA A 12 1.39 -16.22 18.03
N LEU A 13 0.47 -16.95 17.39
CA LEU A 13 -0.89 -16.45 17.14
C LEU A 13 -1.63 -16.02 18.42
N ALA A 14 -1.28 -16.59 19.57
CA ALA A 14 -1.90 -16.21 20.84
C ALA A 14 -1.61 -14.75 21.22
N GLU A 15 -0.49 -14.20 20.79
CA GLU A 15 -0.02 -12.84 21.08
C GLU A 15 -0.45 -11.80 20.07
N ILE A 16 -0.90 -12.24 18.88
CA ILE A 16 -1.38 -11.34 17.81
C ILE A 16 -2.76 -10.79 18.19
N PRO A 17 -3.00 -9.46 18.03
CA PRO A 17 -4.30 -8.86 18.27
C PRO A 17 -5.42 -9.50 17.41
N ALA A 18 -6.62 -9.59 17.98
CA ALA A 18 -7.74 -10.31 17.34
C ALA A 18 -8.18 -9.66 16.02
N GLU A 19 -8.03 -8.35 15.90
CA GLU A 19 -8.38 -7.58 14.70
C GLU A 19 -7.55 -7.93 13.46
N PHE A 20 -6.37 -8.53 13.62
CA PHE A 20 -5.54 -9.01 12.51
C PHE A 20 -5.84 -10.45 12.11
N LYS A 21 -6.48 -11.23 12.97
CA LYS A 21 -6.80 -12.65 12.74
C LYS A 21 -8.10 -12.77 11.94
N LEU A 22 -8.03 -12.53 10.63
CA LEU A 22 -9.22 -12.50 9.77
C LEU A 22 -9.64 -13.89 9.29
N ASP A 23 -8.75 -14.89 9.33
CA ASP A 23 -9.07 -16.28 8.99
C ASP A 23 -9.16 -17.17 10.23
N ALA A 24 -10.39 -17.54 10.61
CA ALA A 24 -10.66 -18.39 11.77
C ALA A 24 -10.17 -19.84 11.59
N SER A 25 -9.84 -20.26 10.37
CA SER A 25 -9.31 -21.60 10.06
C SER A 25 -7.78 -21.67 10.10
N ASN A 26 -7.10 -20.54 10.32
CA ASN A 26 -5.64 -20.43 10.34
C ASN A 26 -4.95 -20.96 9.07
N ASN A 27 -5.61 -20.87 7.91
CA ASN A 27 -4.98 -21.12 6.60
C ASN A 27 -4.13 -19.91 6.15
N ALA A 28 -4.50 -18.72 6.61
CA ALA A 28 -3.80 -17.46 6.35
C ALA A 28 -3.48 -16.78 7.70
N LEU A 29 -2.21 -16.74 8.06
CA LEU A 29 -1.73 -16.16 9.31
C LEU A 29 -1.24 -14.73 9.06
N PRO A 30 -1.68 -13.72 9.85
CA PRO A 30 -1.23 -12.35 9.68
C PRO A 30 0.25 -12.22 10.06
N VAL A 31 1.03 -11.55 9.21
CA VAL A 31 2.48 -11.35 9.40
C VAL A 31 2.78 -9.91 9.75
N ASP A 32 2.27 -8.98 8.97
CA ASP A 32 2.46 -7.56 9.15
C ASP A 32 1.25 -6.77 8.62
N PHE A 33 1.35 -5.45 8.69
CA PHE A 33 0.40 -4.54 8.05
C PHE A 33 1.10 -3.28 7.55
N GLY A 34 0.55 -2.70 6.49
CA GLY A 34 0.96 -1.42 5.95
C GLY A 34 -0.24 -0.56 5.60
N ASP A 35 -0.16 0.73 5.83
CA ASP A 35 -1.20 1.65 5.40
C ASP A 35 -0.87 2.15 3.99
N VAL A 36 -1.69 1.78 3.01
CA VAL A 36 -1.59 2.27 1.64
C VAL A 36 -2.23 3.65 1.58
N CYS A 37 -1.44 4.65 1.20
CA CYS A 37 -1.81 6.07 1.16
C CYS A 37 -1.42 6.66 -0.21
N ILE A 38 -1.75 7.93 -0.43
CA ILE A 38 -1.20 8.69 -1.54
C ILE A 38 0.02 9.45 -1.03
N ASN A 39 1.17 9.25 -1.66
CA ASN A 39 2.39 10.00 -1.40
C ASN A 39 2.55 11.12 -2.42
N TYR A 40 3.17 12.23 -2.01
CA TYR A 40 3.41 13.37 -2.89
C TYR A 40 4.83 13.89 -2.81
N ASP A 41 5.30 14.49 -3.89
CA ASP A 41 6.58 15.17 -4.03
C ASP A 41 6.51 16.57 -3.42
N LYS A 42 7.14 16.77 -2.25
CA LYS A 42 7.14 18.05 -1.54
C LYS A 42 7.71 19.19 -2.38
N SER A 43 8.77 18.92 -3.14
CA SER A 43 9.43 19.96 -3.95
C SER A 43 8.57 20.41 -5.11
N TYR A 44 7.91 19.48 -5.79
CA TYR A 44 6.99 19.80 -6.88
C TYR A 44 5.84 20.69 -6.40
N PHE A 45 5.19 20.30 -5.30
CA PHE A 45 4.07 21.06 -4.74
C PHE A 45 4.50 22.45 -4.30
N ALA A 46 5.66 22.58 -3.65
CA ALA A 46 6.22 23.87 -3.25
C ALA A 46 6.56 24.77 -4.44
N GLU A 47 7.24 24.24 -5.46
CA GLU A 47 7.64 25.00 -6.66
C GLU A 47 6.44 25.48 -7.48
N LYS A 48 5.39 24.68 -7.54
CA LYS A 48 4.15 25.01 -8.27
C LYS A 48 3.18 25.85 -7.43
N GLY A 49 3.41 25.99 -6.13
CA GLY A 49 2.47 26.65 -5.23
C GLY A 49 1.12 25.94 -5.14
N LEU A 50 1.11 24.61 -5.34
CA LEU A 50 -0.10 23.81 -5.24
C LEU A 50 -0.39 23.47 -3.78
N ALA A 51 -1.67 23.49 -3.41
CA ALA A 51 -2.11 22.92 -2.14
C ALA A 51 -1.97 21.39 -2.19
N VAL A 52 -1.67 20.76 -1.05
CA VAL A 52 -1.72 19.32 -0.95
C VAL A 52 -3.17 18.88 -0.82
N PRO A 53 -3.68 17.91 -1.60
CA PRO A 53 -5.03 17.39 -1.45
C PRO A 53 -5.28 16.90 -0.01
N ALA A 54 -6.44 17.15 0.54
CA ALA A 54 -6.79 16.76 1.91
C ALA A 54 -7.72 15.52 1.95
N ASN A 55 -8.36 15.17 0.83
CA ASN A 55 -9.32 14.09 0.70
C ASN A 55 -9.33 13.57 -0.76
N PHE A 56 -10.12 12.53 -1.02
CA PHE A 56 -10.24 11.95 -2.35
C PHE A 56 -10.92 12.89 -3.36
N GLU A 57 -11.89 13.69 -2.92
CA GLU A 57 -12.62 14.62 -3.79
C GLU A 57 -11.71 15.70 -4.38
N ASP A 58 -10.73 16.16 -3.61
CA ASP A 58 -9.77 17.17 -4.06
C ASP A 58 -9.00 16.71 -5.30
N LEU A 59 -8.73 15.39 -5.42
CA LEU A 59 -8.01 14.81 -6.57
C LEU A 59 -8.76 14.95 -7.91
N LEU A 60 -10.04 15.28 -7.87
CA LEU A 60 -10.84 15.56 -9.07
C LEU A 60 -10.72 17.02 -9.54
N ALA A 61 -10.09 17.89 -8.75
CA ALA A 61 -9.96 19.28 -9.11
C ALA A 61 -9.00 19.46 -10.32
N PRO A 62 -9.27 20.41 -11.22
CA PRO A 62 -8.51 20.58 -12.46
C PRO A 62 -7.00 20.84 -12.25
N GLU A 63 -6.61 21.44 -11.14
CA GLU A 63 -5.22 21.70 -10.80
C GLU A 63 -4.38 20.42 -10.60
N TYR A 64 -5.02 19.27 -10.34
CA TYR A 64 -4.35 17.97 -10.19
C TYR A 64 -4.47 17.11 -11.47
N ASN A 65 -4.90 17.68 -12.59
CA ASN A 65 -5.03 16.95 -13.84
C ASN A 65 -3.71 16.32 -14.29
N GLY A 66 -3.70 14.99 -14.43
CA GLY A 66 -2.53 14.20 -14.86
C GLY A 66 -1.42 14.07 -13.81
N LEU A 67 -1.65 14.49 -12.56
CA LEU A 67 -0.62 14.51 -11.52
C LEU A 67 -0.58 13.25 -10.65
N LEU A 68 -1.57 12.36 -10.74
CA LEU A 68 -1.66 11.15 -9.93
C LEU A 68 -1.34 9.91 -10.76
N VAL A 69 -0.48 9.05 -10.25
CA VAL A 69 -0.33 7.66 -10.70
C VAL A 69 -0.85 6.70 -9.64
N VAL A 70 -1.63 5.73 -10.09
CA VAL A 70 -2.14 4.60 -9.29
C VAL A 70 -1.75 3.30 -9.96
N GLU A 71 -1.87 2.19 -9.26
CA GLU A 71 -1.61 0.88 -9.83
C GLU A 71 -2.92 0.18 -10.23
N ASN A 72 -2.78 -0.72 -11.19
CA ASN A 72 -3.87 -1.60 -11.62
C ASN A 72 -4.24 -2.56 -10.47
N PRO A 73 -5.49 -2.53 -9.98
CA PRO A 73 -5.93 -3.36 -8.85
C PRO A 73 -5.92 -4.87 -9.14
N ALA A 74 -5.86 -5.27 -10.43
CA ALA A 74 -5.77 -6.68 -10.79
C ALA A 74 -4.35 -7.25 -10.67
N THR A 75 -3.32 -6.40 -10.61
CA THR A 75 -1.91 -6.82 -10.66
C THR A 75 -1.05 -6.25 -9.54
N SER A 76 -1.64 -5.40 -8.66
CA SER A 76 -0.93 -4.71 -7.59
C SER A 76 -1.76 -4.65 -6.31
N SER A 77 -1.18 -5.09 -5.18
CA SER A 77 -1.82 -5.00 -3.87
C SER A 77 -2.11 -3.55 -3.44
N PRO A 78 -1.17 -2.58 -3.56
CA PRO A 78 -1.49 -1.18 -3.30
C PRO A 78 -2.59 -0.62 -4.19
N GLY A 79 -2.62 -1.01 -5.48
CA GLY A 79 -3.70 -0.64 -6.39
C GLY A 79 -5.07 -1.18 -5.94
N LEU A 80 -5.10 -2.43 -5.47
CA LEU A 80 -6.31 -3.02 -4.91
C LEU A 80 -6.71 -2.33 -3.59
N ALA A 81 -5.75 -2.03 -2.72
CA ALA A 81 -6.00 -1.32 -1.47
C ALA A 81 -6.59 0.08 -1.73
N PHE A 82 -6.05 0.82 -2.70
CA PHE A 82 -6.60 2.12 -3.10
C PHE A 82 -8.01 2.01 -3.67
N LEU A 83 -8.29 1.00 -4.51
CA LEU A 83 -9.66 0.73 -4.98
C LEU A 83 -10.60 0.46 -3.79
N MET A 84 -10.19 -0.37 -2.83
CA MET A 84 -11.00 -0.68 -1.64
C MET A 84 -11.22 0.56 -0.77
N ALA A 85 -10.22 1.44 -0.62
CA ALA A 85 -10.37 2.71 0.07
C ALA A 85 -11.46 3.57 -0.58
N THR A 86 -11.46 3.67 -1.91
CA THR A 86 -12.48 4.44 -2.64
C THR A 86 -13.89 3.84 -2.52
N ILE A 87 -14.00 2.50 -2.48
CA ILE A 87 -15.28 1.83 -2.24
C ILE A 87 -15.77 2.09 -0.81
N ALA A 88 -14.87 2.03 0.17
CA ALA A 88 -15.21 2.31 1.56
C ALA A 88 -15.70 3.75 1.76
N HIS A 89 -15.05 4.71 1.08
CA HIS A 89 -15.37 6.13 1.20
C HIS A 89 -16.66 6.52 0.44
N PHE A 90 -16.79 6.12 -0.83
CA PHE A 90 -17.90 6.52 -1.69
C PHE A 90 -19.07 5.54 -1.72
N GLY A 91 -18.92 4.36 -1.13
CA GLY A 91 -19.88 3.26 -1.22
C GLY A 91 -19.94 2.60 -2.59
N GLU A 92 -20.66 1.45 -2.66
CA GLU A 92 -20.80 0.66 -3.90
C GLU A 92 -21.43 1.43 -5.06
N ASP A 93 -22.31 2.39 -4.77
CA ASP A 93 -23.00 3.20 -5.77
C ASP A 93 -22.16 4.41 -6.25
N GLY A 94 -21.20 4.88 -5.46
CA GLY A 94 -20.46 6.13 -5.71
C GLY A 94 -19.07 5.95 -6.31
N TYR A 95 -18.36 4.90 -5.95
CA TYR A 95 -16.94 4.74 -6.30
C TYR A 95 -16.69 4.72 -7.83
N LEU A 96 -17.59 4.12 -8.61
CA LEU A 96 -17.43 4.13 -10.08
C LEU A 96 -17.49 5.54 -10.67
N SER A 97 -18.36 6.40 -10.12
CA SER A 97 -18.43 7.81 -10.54
C SER A 97 -17.15 8.57 -10.17
N TYR A 98 -16.57 8.28 -9.02
CA TYR A 98 -15.29 8.83 -8.61
C TYR A 98 -14.16 8.39 -9.57
N TRP A 99 -14.08 7.09 -9.91
CA TRP A 99 -13.08 6.59 -10.85
C TRP A 99 -13.26 7.13 -12.28
N LEU A 100 -14.50 7.39 -12.72
CA LEU A 100 -14.75 8.11 -13.95
C LEU A 100 -14.18 9.54 -13.87
N GLY A 101 -14.37 10.22 -12.75
CA GLY A 101 -13.78 11.54 -12.50
C GLY A 101 -12.24 11.51 -12.51
N LEU A 102 -11.60 10.55 -11.84
CA LEU A 102 -10.14 10.38 -11.88
C LEU A 102 -9.64 10.13 -13.31
N ARG A 103 -10.33 9.28 -14.09
CA ARG A 103 -10.00 9.04 -15.50
C ARG A 103 -10.08 10.33 -16.31
N ASP A 104 -11.17 11.09 -16.15
CA ASP A 104 -11.39 12.33 -16.88
C ASP A 104 -10.40 13.42 -16.42
N ASN A 105 -9.88 13.32 -15.17
CA ASN A 105 -8.79 14.14 -14.64
C ASN A 105 -7.39 13.57 -14.93
N GLY A 106 -7.30 12.62 -15.87
CA GLY A 106 -6.02 12.15 -16.41
C GLY A 106 -5.18 11.29 -15.46
N VAL A 107 -5.82 10.51 -14.56
CA VAL A 107 -5.08 9.56 -13.72
C VAL A 107 -4.27 8.59 -14.57
N VAL A 108 -3.02 8.34 -14.20
CA VAL A 108 -2.15 7.34 -14.83
C VAL A 108 -2.30 6.03 -14.08
N VAL A 109 -2.44 4.92 -14.80
CA VAL A 109 -2.52 3.58 -14.22
C VAL A 109 -1.29 2.80 -14.65
N ALA A 110 -0.46 2.38 -13.68
CA ALA A 110 0.70 1.53 -13.88
C ALA A 110 0.36 0.07 -13.58
N ASP A 111 1.09 -0.89 -14.18
CA ASP A 111 0.82 -2.31 -13.99
C ASP A 111 1.25 -2.82 -12.59
N GLY A 112 2.14 -2.09 -11.89
CA GLY A 112 2.59 -2.46 -10.56
C GLY A 112 3.29 -1.32 -9.85
N TRP A 113 3.49 -1.52 -8.53
CA TRP A 113 4.06 -0.51 -7.64
C TRP A 113 5.46 -0.05 -8.06
N GLU A 114 6.34 -0.97 -8.46
CA GLU A 114 7.69 -0.61 -8.90
C GLU A 114 7.67 0.37 -10.08
N THR A 115 6.78 0.15 -11.05
CA THR A 115 6.62 1.06 -12.20
C THR A 115 6.04 2.39 -11.76
N ALA A 116 5.00 2.39 -10.91
CA ALA A 116 4.40 3.61 -10.39
C ALA A 116 5.43 4.45 -9.61
N TYR A 117 6.14 3.81 -8.66
CA TYR A 117 7.02 4.50 -7.73
C TYR A 117 8.37 4.89 -8.35
N TYR A 118 9.02 3.99 -9.10
CA TYR A 118 10.38 4.21 -9.62
C TYR A 118 10.42 4.75 -11.05
N THR A 119 9.31 4.77 -11.78
CA THR A 119 9.28 5.27 -13.16
C THR A 119 8.35 6.46 -13.34
N ASN A 120 7.14 6.41 -12.79
CA ASN A 120 6.12 7.44 -13.00
C ASN A 120 6.21 8.58 -11.98
N PHE A 121 6.50 8.27 -10.73
CA PHE A 121 6.59 9.26 -9.65
C PHE A 121 7.78 10.21 -9.86
N SER A 122 7.59 11.50 -9.56
CA SER A 122 8.61 12.53 -9.79
C SER A 122 9.66 12.61 -8.70
N ALA A 123 9.33 12.19 -7.49
CA ALA A 123 10.25 12.17 -6.35
C ALA A 123 11.02 10.87 -6.25
N SER A 124 11.86 10.75 -5.24
CA SER A 124 12.71 9.59 -5.00
C SER A 124 13.60 9.28 -6.23
N SER A 125 13.56 8.05 -6.70
CA SER A 125 14.33 7.63 -7.89
C SER A 125 13.53 7.68 -9.20
N GLY A 126 12.19 7.94 -9.14
CA GLY A 126 11.29 7.84 -10.28
C GLY A 126 11.60 8.84 -11.40
N ARG A 127 11.70 10.12 -11.07
CA ARG A 127 11.90 11.20 -12.04
C ARG A 127 10.83 11.25 -13.13
N GLY A 128 9.68 10.66 -12.86
CA GLY A 128 8.54 10.67 -13.76
C GLY A 128 7.75 11.98 -13.69
N PRO A 129 6.69 12.10 -14.47
CA PRO A 129 5.90 13.33 -14.53
C PRO A 129 4.81 13.42 -13.45
N GLN A 130 4.50 12.37 -12.69
CA GLN A 130 3.44 12.37 -11.69
C GLN A 130 3.99 12.71 -10.30
N PRO A 131 3.60 13.85 -9.70
CA PRO A 131 4.05 14.24 -8.36
C PRO A 131 3.22 13.59 -7.23
N MET A 132 2.25 12.76 -7.54
CA MET A 132 1.48 11.95 -6.59
C MET A 132 1.46 10.49 -7.03
N VAL A 133 1.61 9.58 -6.08
CA VAL A 133 1.61 8.12 -6.30
C VAL A 133 0.86 7.42 -5.17
N VAL A 134 0.11 6.38 -5.49
CA VAL A 134 -0.38 5.44 -4.47
C VAL A 134 0.80 4.60 -3.99
N SER A 135 1.04 4.59 -2.69
CA SER A 135 2.15 3.86 -2.07
C SER A 135 1.88 3.65 -0.57
N TYR A 136 2.89 3.30 0.19
CA TYR A 136 2.75 3.07 1.62
C TYR A 136 2.98 4.35 2.43
N GLY A 137 2.29 4.47 3.57
CA GLY A 137 2.52 5.54 4.54
C GLY A 137 3.94 5.55 5.11
N SER A 138 4.63 4.41 5.07
CA SER A 138 6.04 4.24 5.46
C SER A 138 7.04 4.65 4.38
N SER A 139 6.63 4.82 3.10
CA SER A 139 7.55 5.14 2.00
C SER A 139 8.39 6.40 2.25
N PRO A 140 7.87 7.51 2.81
CA PRO A 140 8.69 8.67 3.12
C PRO A 140 9.81 8.38 4.13
N ALA A 141 9.55 7.54 5.14
CA ALA A 141 10.58 7.12 6.10
C ALA A 141 11.62 6.22 5.45
N ALA A 142 11.19 5.28 4.61
CA ALA A 142 12.10 4.40 3.86
C ALA A 142 13.06 5.18 2.96
N GLU A 143 12.61 6.28 2.36
CA GLU A 143 13.50 7.14 1.55
C GLU A 143 14.61 7.79 2.36
N VAL A 144 14.38 8.11 3.63
CA VAL A 144 15.42 8.63 4.53
C VAL A 144 16.37 7.52 4.97
N ILE A 145 15.82 6.36 5.34
CA ILE A 145 16.59 5.22 5.86
C ILE A 145 17.53 4.64 4.79
N PHE A 146 17.05 4.51 3.56
CA PHE A 146 17.80 3.91 2.44
C PHE A 146 18.48 4.92 1.53
N ALA A 147 18.53 6.21 1.92
CA ALA A 147 19.22 7.22 1.14
C ALA A 147 20.73 6.95 1.07
N GLU A 148 21.32 7.04 -0.11
CA GLU A 148 22.79 6.94 -0.28
C GLU A 148 23.56 8.03 0.47
N THR A 149 22.94 9.19 0.66
CA THR A 149 23.45 10.31 1.45
C THR A 149 22.42 10.67 2.50
N ALA A 150 22.88 10.99 3.71
CA ALA A 150 21.99 11.36 4.81
C ALA A 150 21.05 12.50 4.40
N LEU A 151 19.76 12.30 4.65
CA LEU A 151 18.72 13.30 4.46
C LEU A 151 18.24 13.79 5.83
N ASP A 152 18.10 15.10 5.97
CA ASP A 152 17.53 15.71 7.19
C ASP A 152 15.99 15.55 7.25
N ASP A 153 15.34 15.40 6.09
CA ASP A 153 13.89 15.23 5.94
C ASP A 153 13.58 14.43 4.67
N ALA A 154 12.46 13.71 4.67
CA ALA A 154 12.02 12.96 3.50
C ALA A 154 11.64 13.92 2.35
N PRO A 155 12.01 13.59 1.09
CA PRO A 155 11.62 14.37 -0.09
C PRO A 155 10.13 14.29 -0.37
N THR A 156 9.46 13.29 0.19
CA THR A 156 8.03 13.00 0.02
C THR A 156 7.28 13.07 1.34
N ALA A 157 5.96 13.06 1.28
CA ALA A 157 5.09 12.88 2.43
C ALA A 157 3.79 12.19 1.99
N SER A 158 3.06 11.63 2.96
CA SER A 158 1.76 11.00 2.72
C SER A 158 0.62 11.98 2.94
N ILE A 159 -0.43 11.86 2.14
CA ILE A 159 -1.70 12.56 2.35
C ILE A 159 -2.46 11.82 3.46
N LEU A 160 -2.59 12.44 4.63
CA LEU A 160 -3.18 11.84 5.83
C LEU A 160 -4.52 12.50 6.17
N GLY A 161 -5.38 12.65 5.19
CA GLY A 161 -6.76 13.06 5.41
C GLY A 161 -7.64 11.94 5.97
N PRO A 162 -8.86 12.24 6.42
CA PRO A 162 -9.82 11.22 6.80
C PRO A 162 -10.03 10.22 5.65
N GLU A 163 -9.91 8.92 5.95
CA GLU A 163 -10.16 7.81 5.01
C GLU A 163 -9.28 7.78 3.74
N THR A 164 -8.20 8.58 3.69
CA THR A 164 -7.29 8.61 2.53
C THR A 164 -6.27 7.46 2.49
N CYS A 165 -6.19 6.67 3.55
CA CYS A 165 -5.34 5.49 3.62
C CYS A 165 -6.17 4.25 3.88
N PHE A 166 -5.70 3.10 3.39
CA PHE A 166 -6.30 1.79 3.60
C PHE A 166 -5.30 0.86 4.28
N ARG A 167 -5.67 0.28 5.42
CA ARG A 167 -4.82 -0.70 6.09
C ARG A 167 -4.84 -2.03 5.36
N GLN A 168 -3.72 -2.39 4.78
CA GLN A 168 -3.45 -3.68 4.19
C GLN A 168 -2.84 -4.59 5.27
N ILE A 169 -3.44 -5.75 5.51
CA ILE A 169 -2.88 -6.79 6.38
C ILE A 169 -2.30 -7.85 5.46
N GLU A 170 -1.05 -8.23 5.69
CA GLU A 170 -0.37 -9.26 4.92
C GLU A 170 -0.40 -10.60 5.64
N PHE A 171 -0.50 -11.67 4.86
CA PHE A 171 -0.69 -13.02 5.36
C PHE A 171 0.31 -13.98 4.77
N VAL A 172 0.67 -14.98 5.54
CA VAL A 172 1.44 -16.15 5.11
C VAL A 172 0.61 -17.40 5.30
N GLY A 173 0.79 -18.41 4.43
CA GLY A 173 0.10 -19.69 4.53
C GLY A 173 0.95 -20.83 3.99
N ILE A 174 0.68 -22.05 4.46
CA ILE A 174 1.34 -23.27 4.00
C ILE A 174 0.60 -23.81 2.79
N LEU A 175 1.27 -23.96 1.66
CA LEU A 175 0.66 -24.47 0.45
C LEU A 175 0.27 -25.96 0.60
N THR A 176 -0.95 -26.28 0.21
CA THR A 176 -1.46 -27.67 0.18
C THR A 176 -0.55 -28.56 -0.67
N GLY A 177 -0.16 -29.69 -0.09
CA GLY A 177 0.69 -30.68 -0.76
C GLY A 177 2.19 -30.34 -0.74
N THR A 178 2.63 -29.39 0.08
CA THR A 178 4.06 -29.15 0.27
C THR A 178 4.77 -30.39 0.84
N GLU A 179 5.92 -30.74 0.29
CA GLU A 179 6.79 -31.81 0.83
C GLU A 179 7.65 -31.31 2.02
N ASN A 180 7.65 -29.99 2.29
CA ASN A 180 8.51 -29.34 3.28
C ASN A 180 7.71 -28.69 4.42
N ARG A 181 6.61 -29.32 4.87
CA ARG A 181 5.71 -28.75 5.86
C ARG A 181 6.44 -28.27 7.13
N ALA A 182 7.32 -29.09 7.70
CA ALA A 182 8.06 -28.71 8.91
C ALA A 182 8.95 -27.47 8.71
N LEU A 183 9.52 -27.27 7.51
CA LEU A 183 10.29 -26.09 7.18
C LEU A 183 9.38 -24.86 7.01
N ALA A 184 8.20 -25.02 6.40
CA ALA A 184 7.23 -23.96 6.25
C ALA A 184 6.70 -23.48 7.62
N GLU A 185 6.39 -24.41 8.54
CA GLU A 185 6.00 -24.10 9.91
C GLU A 185 7.11 -23.34 10.64
N ALA A 186 8.36 -23.80 10.58
CA ALA A 186 9.50 -23.12 11.20
C ALA A 186 9.76 -21.72 10.61
N PHE A 187 9.53 -21.54 9.31
CA PHE A 187 9.63 -20.22 8.66
C PHE A 187 8.54 -19.27 9.12
N ILE A 188 7.30 -19.74 9.23
CA ILE A 188 6.20 -18.94 9.77
C ILE A 188 6.46 -18.56 11.24
N ASP A 189 6.90 -19.52 12.05
CA ASP A 189 7.24 -19.24 13.46
C ASP A 189 8.35 -18.18 13.58
N PHE A 190 9.33 -18.20 12.67
CA PHE A 190 10.35 -17.15 12.60
C PHE A 190 9.75 -15.79 12.18
N MET A 191 8.94 -15.74 11.14
CA MET A 191 8.29 -14.49 10.70
C MET A 191 7.41 -13.87 11.79
N LEU A 192 6.80 -14.69 12.65
CA LEU A 192 5.97 -14.23 13.77
C LEU A 192 6.75 -14.03 15.07
N SER A 193 8.06 -14.26 15.07
CA SER A 193 8.89 -14.05 16.25
C SER A 193 9.15 -12.57 16.52
N THR A 194 9.36 -12.22 17.79
CA THR A 194 9.76 -10.85 18.19
C THR A 194 11.02 -10.41 17.48
N GLU A 195 12.00 -11.32 17.30
CA GLU A 195 13.28 -11.04 16.62
C GLU A 195 13.04 -10.52 15.17
N PHE A 196 12.18 -11.20 14.41
CA PHE A 196 11.87 -10.76 13.04
C PHE A 196 11.01 -9.50 13.01
N GLN A 197 10.02 -9.41 13.91
CA GLN A 197 9.08 -8.29 13.95
C GLN A 197 9.72 -6.96 14.40
N GLU A 198 10.82 -7.01 15.15
CA GLU A 198 11.59 -5.82 15.55
C GLU A 198 12.48 -5.29 14.41
N ASP A 199 12.77 -6.12 13.39
CA ASP A 199 13.60 -5.77 12.24
C ASP A 199 12.78 -5.29 11.01
N LEU A 200 11.43 -5.42 11.06
CA LEU A 200 10.52 -4.91 10.03
C LEU A 200 10.34 -3.39 10.14
#